data_378df2e41577240dff418c75cb9ef45a
#
_entry.id   378df2e41577240dff418c75cb9ef45a
#
_cell.length_a   1.000
_cell.length_b   1.000
_cell.length_c   1.000
_cell.angle_alpha   90.00
_cell.angle_beta   90.00
_cell.angle_gamma   90.00
#
_symmetry.space_group_name_H-M   'P 1'
#
loop_
_entity.id
_entity.type
_entity.pdbx_description
1 polymer ?
#
loop_
_entity_poly.entity_id
_entity_poly.type
_entity_poly.pdbx_seq_one_letter_code
_entity_poly.pdbx_strand_id
1 'polypeptide(L)'
;MERNASDKLIWVDIYDNEIGCGDKMETHVKRQLHRAFSVFIIHEGKMFIQRRAMNKYHSGGLWANACCSHPRYGETLEEAVQRRMEDELGIPQGSCHPQELFGFTYYSPYEGLSEYEFDHVFLCDYHGDMTPNPEEMMDTRWVELEELQKEMEEYPQRFSAWFLIAAPRVMSFFLEL
;
A
#
# COMPACT_ATOMS: atom_id res chain seq x y z
N MET A 1 13.86 15.27 -20.89
CA MET A 1 13.86 15.40 -19.42
C MET A 1 14.42 14.10 -18.87
N GLU A 2 15.64 14.13 -18.36
CA GLU A 2 16.21 13.00 -17.63
C GLU A 2 15.36 12.80 -16.38
N ARG A 3 14.61 11.69 -16.33
CA ARG A 3 13.92 11.31 -15.10
C ARG A 3 14.99 11.00 -14.06
N ASN A 4 14.93 11.68 -12.93
CA ASN A 4 15.88 11.49 -11.84
C ASN A 4 15.96 10.00 -11.48
N ALA A 5 17.17 9.50 -11.27
CA ALA A 5 17.41 8.12 -10.82
C ALA A 5 16.59 7.74 -9.56
N SER A 6 16.19 8.76 -8.79
CA SER A 6 15.36 8.64 -7.58
C SER A 6 13.94 8.12 -7.82
N ASP A 7 13.39 8.13 -9.04
CA ASP A 7 12.00 7.68 -9.30
C ASP A 7 11.91 6.24 -9.81
N LYS A 8 13.04 5.53 -9.91
CA LYS A 8 13.06 4.14 -10.32
C LYS A 8 12.60 3.21 -9.19
N LEU A 9 11.87 2.15 -9.58
CA LEU A 9 11.48 1.06 -8.68
C LEU A 9 12.64 0.11 -8.45
N ILE A 10 12.66 -0.52 -7.28
CA ILE A 10 13.67 -1.51 -6.89
C ILE A 10 13.21 -2.89 -7.34
N TRP A 11 13.94 -3.51 -8.25
CA TRP A 11 13.68 -4.89 -8.68
C TRP A 11 14.27 -5.86 -7.68
N VAL A 12 13.52 -6.88 -7.32
CA VAL A 12 13.93 -7.87 -6.33
C VAL A 12 13.72 -9.30 -6.84
N ASP A 13 14.41 -10.24 -6.23
CA ASP A 13 14.11 -11.66 -6.36
C ASP A 13 13.02 -12.10 -5.38
N ILE A 14 12.67 -13.40 -5.39
CA ILE A 14 11.62 -13.96 -4.53
C ILE A 14 11.95 -13.91 -3.02
N TYR A 15 13.18 -13.62 -2.68
CA TYR A 15 13.67 -13.46 -1.29
C TYR A 15 13.85 -11.99 -0.89
N ASP A 16 13.38 -11.05 -1.74
CA ASP A 16 13.53 -9.60 -1.54
C ASP A 16 14.99 -9.09 -1.64
N ASN A 17 15.89 -9.85 -2.26
CA ASN A 17 17.22 -9.34 -2.59
C ASN A 17 17.13 -8.39 -3.80
N GLU A 18 17.76 -7.23 -3.70
CA GLU A 18 17.81 -6.26 -4.78
C GLU A 18 18.64 -6.81 -5.95
N ILE A 19 18.04 -6.83 -7.16
CA ILE A 19 18.68 -7.32 -8.38
C ILE A 19 18.80 -6.26 -9.48
N GLY A 20 18.25 -5.07 -9.26
CA GLY A 20 18.30 -3.96 -10.22
C GLY A 20 17.24 -2.91 -9.95
N CYS A 21 17.03 -2.06 -10.93
CA CYS A 21 15.99 -1.03 -10.88
C CYS A 21 15.47 -0.70 -12.29
N GLY A 22 14.31 -0.10 -12.37
CA GLY A 22 13.73 0.36 -13.64
C GLY A 22 12.60 1.35 -13.46
N ASP A 23 12.21 1.98 -14.55
CA ASP A 23 11.07 2.89 -14.57
C ASP A 23 9.78 2.15 -14.22
N LYS A 24 8.83 2.86 -13.61
CA LYS A 24 7.55 2.30 -13.20
C LYS A 24 6.81 1.62 -14.35
N MET A 25 6.67 2.28 -15.50
CA MET A 25 5.98 1.71 -16.66
C MET A 25 6.71 0.48 -17.22
N GLU A 26 8.03 0.55 -17.36
CA GLU A 26 8.85 -0.57 -17.80
C GLU A 26 8.68 -1.79 -16.89
N THR A 27 8.73 -1.57 -15.58
CA THR A 27 8.58 -2.60 -14.55
C THR A 27 7.23 -3.34 -14.68
N HIS A 28 6.13 -2.61 -14.87
CA HIS A 28 4.80 -3.18 -15.00
C HIS A 28 4.57 -3.89 -16.33
N VAL A 29 5.08 -3.35 -17.44
CA VAL A 29 5.01 -3.99 -18.76
C VAL A 29 5.81 -5.29 -18.80
N LYS A 30 7.02 -5.28 -18.23
CA LYS A 30 7.91 -6.45 -18.16
C LYS A 30 7.49 -7.49 -17.12
N ARG A 31 6.48 -7.19 -16.30
CA ARG A 31 6.04 -8.05 -15.18
C ARG A 31 7.18 -8.36 -14.21
N GLN A 32 8.01 -7.36 -13.95
CA GLN A 32 9.17 -7.50 -13.09
C GLN A 32 8.76 -7.44 -11.62
N LEU A 33 9.20 -8.44 -10.82
CA LEU A 33 9.01 -8.41 -9.37
C LEU A 33 9.77 -7.22 -8.79
N HIS A 34 9.05 -6.38 -8.03
CA HIS A 34 9.61 -5.17 -7.47
C HIS A 34 9.12 -4.95 -6.03
N ARG A 35 9.90 -4.20 -5.27
CA ARG A 35 9.61 -3.91 -3.87
C ARG A 35 8.50 -2.90 -3.74
N ALA A 36 7.56 -3.19 -2.84
CA ALA A 36 6.45 -2.33 -2.49
C ALA A 36 6.21 -2.33 -0.97
N PHE A 37 5.36 -1.45 -0.51
CA PHE A 37 4.88 -1.46 0.87
C PHE A 37 3.42 -1.03 0.97
N SER A 38 2.77 -1.54 2.01
CA SER A 38 1.40 -1.20 2.40
C SER A 38 1.38 -0.82 3.87
N VAL A 39 0.85 0.36 4.19
CA VAL A 39 0.67 0.83 5.55
C VAL A 39 -0.79 0.68 5.96
N PHE A 40 -1.01 0.02 7.09
CA PHE A 40 -2.30 -0.09 7.76
C PHE A 40 -2.29 0.83 8.99
N ILE A 41 -3.37 1.56 9.18
CA ILE A 41 -3.58 2.39 10.38
C ILE A 41 -4.80 1.85 11.10
N ILE A 42 -4.60 1.42 12.35
CA ILE A 42 -5.66 0.91 13.23
C ILE A 42 -5.59 1.65 14.55
N HIS A 43 -6.75 2.15 14.99
CA HIS A 43 -6.90 2.82 16.27
C HIS A 43 -8.23 2.39 16.91
N GLU A 44 -8.18 1.99 18.18
CA GLU A 44 -9.37 1.57 18.97
C GLU A 44 -10.31 0.60 18.22
N GLY A 45 -9.75 -0.44 17.59
CA GLY A 45 -10.53 -1.47 16.89
C GLY A 45 -11.07 -1.06 15.52
N LYS A 46 -10.69 0.11 15.01
CA LYS A 46 -11.09 0.60 13.69
C LYS A 46 -9.88 0.71 12.77
N MET A 47 -10.08 0.34 11.52
CA MET A 47 -9.09 0.53 10.45
C MET A 47 -9.43 1.75 9.61
N PHE A 48 -8.41 2.58 9.35
CA PHE A 48 -8.52 3.64 8.35
C PHE A 48 -8.32 3.05 6.97
N ILE A 49 -9.30 3.25 6.08
CA ILE A 49 -9.23 2.82 4.68
C ILE A 49 -9.48 3.99 3.74
N GLN A 50 -8.88 3.92 2.55
CA GLN A 50 -9.05 4.89 1.49
C GLN A 50 -9.73 4.28 0.27
N ARG A 51 -10.48 5.09 -0.46
CA ARG A 51 -10.96 4.78 -1.81
C ARG A 51 -10.04 5.44 -2.82
N ARG A 52 -9.37 4.63 -3.65
CA ARG A 52 -8.38 5.11 -4.61
C ARG A 52 -9.01 6.05 -5.64
N ALA A 53 -8.29 7.10 -6.03
CA ALA A 53 -8.73 8.02 -7.07
C ALA A 53 -9.01 7.25 -8.39
N MET A 54 -10.05 7.65 -9.12
CA MET A 54 -10.49 6.96 -10.34
C MET A 54 -9.46 6.97 -11.46
N ASN A 55 -8.60 7.99 -11.50
CA ASN A 55 -7.56 8.16 -12.51
C ASN A 55 -6.28 7.34 -12.27
N LYS A 56 -6.26 6.51 -11.23
CA LYS A 56 -5.15 5.55 -11.02
C LYS A 56 -5.15 4.54 -12.17
N TYR A 57 -3.97 4.21 -12.68
CA TYR A 57 -3.82 3.30 -13.82
C TYR A 57 -4.23 1.84 -13.50
N HIS A 58 -4.38 1.49 -12.22
CA HIS A 58 -5.00 0.25 -11.76
C HIS A 58 -5.79 0.46 -10.47
N SER A 59 -6.79 -0.41 -10.25
CA SER A 59 -7.60 -0.43 -9.02
C SER A 59 -8.22 0.92 -8.65
N GLY A 60 -8.44 1.82 -9.63
CA GLY A 60 -9.11 3.08 -9.42
C GLY A 60 -10.53 2.87 -8.90
N GLY A 61 -10.94 3.66 -7.89
CA GLY A 61 -12.25 3.55 -7.26
C GLY A 61 -12.42 2.40 -6.27
N LEU A 62 -11.41 1.54 -6.06
CA LEU A 62 -11.45 0.47 -5.07
C LEU A 62 -10.96 0.95 -3.69
N TRP A 63 -11.48 0.30 -2.65
CA TRP A 63 -11.03 0.50 -1.29
C TRP A 63 -9.72 -0.24 -1.03
N ALA A 64 -8.84 0.37 -0.26
CA ALA A 64 -7.54 -0.15 0.12
C ALA A 64 -7.12 0.36 1.50
N ASN A 65 -5.96 -0.09 1.98
CA ASN A 65 -5.32 0.37 3.21
C ASN A 65 -4.93 1.86 3.14
N ALA A 66 -4.48 2.40 4.24
CA ALA A 66 -4.21 3.84 4.42
C ALA A 66 -3.24 4.41 3.39
N CYS A 67 -2.15 3.69 3.08
CA CYS A 67 -1.13 4.12 2.14
C CYS A 67 -0.46 2.89 1.51
N CYS A 68 -0.23 2.90 0.21
CA CYS A 68 0.53 1.88 -0.50
C CYS A 68 1.33 2.51 -1.64
N SER A 69 2.60 2.14 -1.73
CA SER A 69 3.52 2.70 -2.72
C SER A 69 4.79 1.84 -2.85
N HIS A 70 5.80 2.43 -3.45
CA HIS A 70 7.08 1.80 -3.71
C HIS A 70 8.21 2.66 -3.12
N PRO A 71 9.24 2.05 -2.51
CA PRO A 71 10.48 2.78 -2.26
C PRO A 71 11.15 3.12 -3.59
N ARG A 72 11.80 4.26 -3.64
CA ARG A 72 12.63 4.68 -4.75
C ARG A 72 13.98 3.99 -4.69
N TYR A 73 14.62 3.79 -5.83
CA TYR A 73 15.98 3.25 -5.86
C TYR A 73 16.93 4.08 -5.00
N GLY A 74 17.61 3.44 -4.05
CA GLY A 74 18.48 4.09 -3.07
C GLY A 74 17.76 4.61 -1.80
N GLU A 75 16.44 4.49 -1.72
CA GLU A 75 15.64 4.84 -0.54
C GLU A 75 15.40 3.61 0.33
N THR A 76 15.46 3.75 1.63
CA THR A 76 15.06 2.68 2.55
C THR A 76 13.53 2.57 2.63
N LEU A 77 13.01 1.42 3.08
CA LEU A 77 11.57 1.26 3.30
C LEU A 77 11.03 2.27 4.30
N GLU A 78 11.76 2.52 5.39
CA GLU A 78 11.34 3.48 6.42
C GLU A 78 11.22 4.90 5.87
N GLU A 79 12.22 5.36 5.11
CA GLU A 79 12.18 6.66 4.44
C GLU A 79 11.00 6.76 3.46
N ALA A 80 10.78 5.72 2.66
CA ALA A 80 9.68 5.68 1.71
C ALA A 80 8.30 5.72 2.40
N VAL A 81 8.12 4.95 3.46
CA VAL A 81 6.89 4.91 4.26
C VAL A 81 6.60 6.30 4.85
N GLN A 82 7.58 6.93 5.50
CA GLN A 82 7.41 8.25 6.09
C GLN A 82 7.08 9.31 5.03
N ARG A 83 7.80 9.32 3.93
CA ARG A 83 7.57 10.23 2.80
C ARG A 83 6.14 10.10 2.25
N ARG A 84 5.68 8.88 1.99
CA ARG A 84 4.37 8.65 1.38
C ARG A 84 3.21 8.90 2.35
N MET A 85 3.39 8.61 3.63
CA MET A 85 2.39 8.97 4.65
C MET A 85 2.21 10.49 4.74
N GLU A 86 3.29 11.27 4.62
CA GLU A 86 3.22 12.73 4.56
C GLU A 86 2.55 13.20 3.25
N ASP A 87 2.99 12.70 2.08
CA ASP A 87 2.47 13.10 0.77
C ASP A 87 0.99 12.75 0.57
N GLU A 88 0.57 11.56 1.01
CA GLU A 88 -0.79 11.04 0.76
C GLU A 88 -1.79 11.38 1.87
N LEU A 89 -1.35 11.42 3.12
CA LEU A 89 -2.22 11.58 4.29
C LEU A 89 -1.95 12.85 5.10
N GLY A 90 -0.89 13.60 4.77
CA GLY A 90 -0.50 14.78 5.53
C GLY A 90 0.00 14.45 6.94
N ILE A 91 0.39 13.21 7.20
CA ILE A 91 0.95 12.81 8.50
C ILE A 91 2.42 13.25 8.54
N PRO A 92 2.80 14.17 9.43
CA PRO A 92 4.16 14.67 9.46
C PRO A 92 5.18 13.59 9.78
N GLN A 93 6.33 13.61 9.11
CA GLN A 93 7.40 12.64 9.36
C GLN A 93 7.80 12.61 10.84
N GLY A 94 7.98 11.41 11.37
CA GLY A 94 8.33 11.21 12.78
C GLY A 94 7.16 11.31 13.78
N SER A 95 5.94 11.65 13.32
CA SER A 95 4.76 11.69 14.21
C SER A 95 4.13 10.32 14.45
N CYS A 96 4.49 9.33 13.63
CA CYS A 96 4.06 7.93 13.77
C CYS A 96 5.21 7.02 13.31
N HIS A 97 5.31 5.84 13.92
CA HIS A 97 6.36 4.87 13.66
C HIS A 97 5.76 3.52 13.25
N PRO A 98 5.39 3.36 11.95
CA PRO A 98 4.88 2.10 11.47
C PRO A 98 5.87 0.96 11.68
N GLN A 99 5.38 -0.19 12.15
CA GLN A 99 6.17 -1.39 12.36
C GLN A 99 5.86 -2.40 11.27
N GLU A 100 6.89 -3.00 10.69
CA GLU A 100 6.72 -4.08 9.72
C GLU A 100 6.21 -5.33 10.41
N LEU A 101 5.12 -5.91 9.89
CA LEU A 101 4.53 -7.14 10.40
C LEU A 101 4.95 -8.37 9.61
N PHE A 102 4.90 -8.29 8.29
CA PHE A 102 5.25 -9.37 7.36
C PHE A 102 5.44 -8.82 5.95
N GLY A 103 6.03 -9.66 5.09
CA GLY A 103 6.07 -9.45 3.65
C GLY A 103 5.34 -10.57 2.91
N PHE A 104 4.83 -10.29 1.72
CA PHE A 104 4.23 -11.28 0.83
C PHE A 104 4.41 -10.89 -0.64
N THR A 105 4.38 -11.88 -1.51
CA THR A 105 4.44 -11.66 -2.95
C THR A 105 3.07 -11.88 -3.56
N TYR A 106 2.62 -10.97 -4.42
CA TYR A 106 1.39 -11.15 -5.18
C TYR A 106 1.54 -10.70 -6.63
N TYR A 107 0.68 -11.24 -7.48
CA TYR A 107 0.60 -10.91 -8.89
C TYR A 107 -0.85 -10.59 -9.26
N SER A 108 -1.07 -9.43 -9.85
CA SER A 108 -2.39 -8.99 -10.32
C SER A 108 -2.28 -8.42 -11.73
N PRO A 109 -2.77 -9.13 -12.76
CA PRO A 109 -2.77 -8.63 -14.14
C PRO A 109 -3.96 -7.70 -14.38
N TYR A 110 -3.76 -6.66 -15.23
CA TYR A 110 -4.82 -5.79 -15.74
C TYR A 110 -4.39 -5.10 -17.04
N GLU A 111 -5.24 -5.12 -18.05
CA GLU A 111 -5.14 -4.40 -19.34
C GLU A 111 -3.71 -4.29 -19.92
N GLY A 112 -2.99 -5.42 -19.98
CA GLY A 112 -1.63 -5.48 -20.54
C GLY A 112 -0.51 -5.05 -19.57
N LEU A 113 -0.86 -4.64 -18.37
CA LEU A 113 0.05 -4.35 -17.26
C LEU A 113 -0.07 -5.42 -16.17
N SER A 114 0.80 -5.39 -15.20
CA SER A 114 0.69 -6.23 -14.01
C SER A 114 1.34 -5.56 -12.79
N GLU A 115 0.71 -5.77 -11.64
CA GLU A 115 1.37 -5.63 -10.35
C GLU A 115 2.00 -6.97 -10.00
N TYR A 116 3.32 -6.99 -9.88
CA TYR A 116 4.08 -8.13 -9.38
C TYR A 116 5.01 -7.60 -8.30
N GLU A 117 4.57 -7.71 -7.06
CA GLU A 117 5.18 -7.01 -5.94
C GLU A 117 5.60 -7.95 -4.82
N PHE A 118 6.75 -7.65 -4.23
CA PHE A 118 7.10 -8.07 -2.89
C PHE A 118 6.68 -6.94 -1.95
N ASP A 119 5.53 -7.12 -1.30
CA ASP A 119 4.87 -6.10 -0.50
C ASP A 119 5.20 -6.25 0.98
N HIS A 120 5.82 -5.22 1.55
CA HIS A 120 6.12 -5.12 2.98
C HIS A 120 4.94 -4.45 3.70
N VAL A 121 4.33 -5.18 4.63
CA VAL A 121 3.14 -4.72 5.35
C VAL A 121 3.53 -4.08 6.69
N PHE A 122 3.16 -2.82 6.84
CA PHE A 122 3.39 -2.03 8.04
C PHE A 122 2.08 -1.73 8.76
N LEU A 123 2.15 -1.69 10.09
CA LEU A 123 1.03 -1.29 10.95
C LEU A 123 1.45 -0.15 11.85
N CYS A 124 0.57 0.83 12.00
CA CYS A 124 0.74 1.88 12.99
C CYS A 124 -0.59 2.19 13.70
N ASP A 125 -0.49 2.57 14.97
CA ASP A 125 -1.59 3.18 15.71
C ASP A 125 -1.45 4.70 15.58
N TYR A 126 -2.39 5.34 14.91
CA TYR A 126 -2.38 6.78 14.68
C TYR A 126 -3.81 7.32 14.68
N HIS A 127 -4.04 8.36 15.45
CA HIS A 127 -5.32 9.04 15.58
C HIS A 127 -5.19 10.58 15.52
N GLY A 128 -4.03 11.07 15.09
CA GLY A 128 -3.80 12.49 14.85
C GLY A 128 -4.52 13.00 13.60
N ASP A 129 -4.40 14.29 13.35
CA ASP A 129 -4.98 14.93 12.17
C ASP A 129 -4.38 14.37 10.89
N MET A 130 -5.23 14.14 9.90
CA MET A 130 -4.85 13.73 8.55
C MET A 130 -5.45 14.70 7.53
N THR A 131 -4.70 14.92 6.46
CA THR A 131 -5.14 15.71 5.31
C THR A 131 -4.98 14.84 4.04
N PRO A 132 -5.96 13.97 3.74
CA PRO A 132 -5.91 13.10 2.57
C PRO A 132 -5.72 13.88 1.28
N ASN A 133 -4.78 13.45 0.44
CA ASN A 133 -4.51 14.07 -0.85
C ASN A 133 -5.56 13.62 -1.88
N PRO A 134 -6.37 14.54 -2.43
CA PRO A 134 -7.44 14.20 -3.38
C PRO A 134 -6.93 13.66 -4.73
N GLU A 135 -5.67 13.88 -5.07
CA GLU A 135 -5.04 13.27 -6.26
C GLU A 135 -4.77 11.78 -6.08
N GLU A 136 -4.63 11.33 -4.84
CA GLU A 136 -4.34 9.95 -4.49
C GLU A 136 -5.61 9.16 -4.15
N MET A 137 -6.54 9.78 -3.42
CA MET A 137 -7.75 9.13 -2.93
C MET A 137 -8.97 10.03 -3.03
N MET A 138 -10.10 9.44 -3.37
CA MET A 138 -11.36 10.15 -3.55
C MET A 138 -12.27 10.10 -2.32
N ASP A 139 -12.02 9.19 -1.38
CA ASP A 139 -12.79 9.02 -0.16
C ASP A 139 -11.96 8.30 0.91
N THR A 140 -12.32 8.51 2.17
CA THR A 140 -11.70 7.84 3.33
C THR A 140 -12.73 7.54 4.39
N ARG A 141 -12.53 6.47 5.17
CA ARG A 141 -13.36 6.17 6.33
C ARG A 141 -12.62 5.33 7.38
N TRP A 142 -13.06 5.46 8.62
CA TRP A 142 -12.74 4.53 9.70
C TRP A 142 -13.82 3.46 9.79
N VAL A 143 -13.43 2.18 9.86
CA VAL A 143 -14.36 1.05 9.87
C VAL A 143 -13.98 0.11 11.01
N GLU A 144 -14.98 -0.33 11.78
CA GLU A 144 -14.80 -1.40 12.77
C GLU A 144 -14.28 -2.67 12.10
N LEU A 145 -13.28 -3.33 12.69
CA LEU A 145 -12.62 -4.48 12.08
C LEU A 145 -13.59 -5.62 11.73
N GLU A 146 -14.54 -5.92 12.61
CA GLU A 146 -15.56 -6.96 12.38
C GLU A 146 -16.52 -6.60 11.24
N GLU A 147 -16.87 -5.32 11.10
CA GLU A 147 -17.72 -4.82 10.03
C GLU A 147 -16.97 -4.89 8.69
N LEU A 148 -15.70 -4.46 8.69
CA LEU A 148 -14.84 -4.51 7.50
C LEU A 148 -14.63 -5.95 7.01
N GLN A 149 -14.43 -6.91 7.93
CA GLN A 149 -14.31 -8.32 7.58
C GLN A 149 -15.57 -8.82 6.83
N LYS A 150 -16.75 -8.53 7.36
CA LYS A 150 -18.02 -8.89 6.71
C LYS A 150 -18.18 -8.24 5.35
N GLU A 151 -17.85 -6.96 5.22
CA GLU A 151 -17.94 -6.24 3.95
C GLU A 151 -16.98 -6.83 2.89
N MET A 152 -15.77 -7.22 3.29
CA MET A 152 -14.81 -7.89 2.39
C MET A 152 -15.30 -9.27 1.92
N GLU A 153 -15.97 -10.03 2.79
CA GLU A 153 -16.56 -11.33 2.45
C GLU A 153 -17.77 -11.20 1.52
N GLU A 154 -18.64 -10.23 1.79
CA GLU A 154 -19.87 -10.01 1.01
C GLU A 154 -19.64 -9.29 -0.33
N TYR A 155 -18.68 -8.35 -0.35
CA TYR A 155 -18.43 -7.46 -1.50
C TYR A 155 -16.94 -7.35 -1.85
N PRO A 156 -16.23 -8.48 -2.09
CA PRO A 156 -14.79 -8.45 -2.34
C PRO A 156 -14.39 -7.60 -3.55
N GLN A 157 -15.27 -7.45 -4.53
CA GLN A 157 -15.05 -6.63 -5.73
C GLN A 157 -14.89 -5.13 -5.45
N ARG A 158 -15.21 -4.65 -4.24
CA ARG A 158 -15.02 -3.26 -3.82
C ARG A 158 -13.61 -2.95 -3.35
N PHE A 159 -12.78 -3.98 -3.15
CA PHE A 159 -11.46 -3.87 -2.56
C PHE A 159 -10.35 -4.23 -3.53
N SER A 160 -9.17 -3.64 -3.35
CA SER A 160 -8.00 -3.97 -4.15
C SER A 160 -7.48 -5.38 -3.84
N ALA A 161 -6.80 -5.99 -4.82
CA ALA A 161 -6.31 -7.36 -4.69
C ALA A 161 -5.34 -7.55 -3.52
N TRP A 162 -4.36 -6.66 -3.35
CA TRP A 162 -3.40 -6.73 -2.24
C TRP A 162 -4.08 -6.53 -0.88
N PHE A 163 -5.09 -5.68 -0.81
CA PHE A 163 -5.85 -5.45 0.43
C PHE A 163 -6.58 -6.72 0.87
N LEU A 164 -7.23 -7.42 -0.05
CA LEU A 164 -7.92 -8.68 0.24
C LEU A 164 -6.96 -9.79 0.74
N ILE A 165 -5.70 -9.71 0.36
CA ILE A 165 -4.67 -10.67 0.82
C ILE A 165 -4.12 -10.25 2.20
N ALA A 166 -3.74 -8.98 2.37
CA ALA A 166 -3.05 -8.50 3.54
C ALA A 166 -3.96 -8.19 4.74
N ALA A 167 -5.13 -7.57 4.50
CA ALA A 167 -6.01 -7.11 5.58
C ALA A 167 -6.47 -8.21 6.54
N PRO A 168 -6.87 -9.42 6.10
CA PRO A 168 -7.23 -10.50 7.02
C PRO A 168 -6.10 -10.88 7.97
N ARG A 169 -4.85 -10.90 7.47
CA ARG A 169 -3.68 -11.19 8.31
C ARG A 169 -3.40 -10.08 9.31
N VAL A 170 -3.53 -8.81 8.88
CA VAL A 170 -3.39 -7.67 9.80
C VAL A 170 -4.48 -7.72 10.87
N MET A 171 -5.73 -7.95 10.49
CA MET A 171 -6.85 -8.04 11.43
C MET A 171 -6.71 -9.18 12.44
N SER A 172 -6.05 -10.29 12.07
CA SER A 172 -5.83 -11.42 12.97
C SER A 172 -4.97 -11.10 14.20
N PHE A 173 -4.24 -9.98 14.20
CA PHE A 173 -3.54 -9.50 15.39
C PHE A 173 -4.47 -8.84 16.42
N PHE A 174 -5.72 -8.52 16.05
CA PHE A 174 -6.69 -7.80 16.86
C PHE A 174 -7.97 -8.59 17.13
N LEU A 175 -8.34 -9.47 16.20
CA LEU A 175 -9.53 -10.31 16.30
C LEU A 175 -9.12 -11.72 16.73
N GLU A 176 -9.82 -12.27 17.71
CA GLU A 176 -9.72 -13.70 18.02
C GLU A 176 -10.45 -14.48 16.91
N LEU A 177 -9.66 -15.12 16.05
CA LEU A 177 -10.16 -15.97 14.98
C LEU A 177 -10.10 -17.45 15.39
#